data_bac004956af167e50b7fed8b968e1e9a
#
_entry.id   bac004956af167e50b7fed8b968e1e9a
#
_cell.length_a   1.000
_cell.length_b   1.000
_cell.length_c   1.000
_cell.angle_alpha   90.00
_cell.angle_beta   90.00
_cell.angle_gamma   90.00
#
_symmetry.space_group_name_H-M   'P 1'
#
loop_
_entity.id
_entity.type
_entity.pdbx_description
1 polymer ?
#
loop_
_entity_poly.entity_id
_entity_poly.type
_entity_poly.pdbx_seq_one_letter_code
_entity_poly.pdbx_strand_id
1 'polypeptide(L)'
;MADPAYIVDGVLTDGEAWVGISTATPVSADVSFVSTDDGQVGDFSQYMDLVIISYCRSAAAGSWKDITLQFNNDTGSNYSAQDLYGNGTSVGAQATNPTSTGLAYISGSDSTANVFSAVIHNIFDINSGKWKSLTVQSAGESSNPDTAWMEAGIWRSQAAITEIDVKAGGTFAAGSMISLFGILPRMVA
;
A
#
# COMPACT_ATOMS: atom_id res chain seq x y z
N MET A 1 7.12 26.28 -5.88
CA MET A 1 7.96 25.41 -5.03
C MET A 1 9.11 25.00 -5.93
N ALA A 2 10.36 25.03 -5.47
CA ALA A 2 11.47 24.62 -6.33
C ALA A 2 11.35 23.12 -6.58
N ASP A 3 11.66 22.68 -7.81
CA ASP A 3 11.76 21.26 -8.12
C ASP A 3 12.68 20.58 -7.10
N PRO A 4 12.36 19.35 -6.69
CA PRO A 4 13.29 18.58 -5.90
C PRO A 4 14.61 18.53 -6.66
N ALA A 5 15.72 18.92 -5.98
CA ALA A 5 17.03 19.15 -6.59
C ALA A 5 17.67 17.90 -7.25
N TYR A 6 16.99 16.75 -7.21
CA TYR A 6 17.47 15.47 -7.70
C TYR A 6 16.92 15.07 -9.09
N ILE A 7 15.97 15.81 -9.65
CA ILE A 7 15.51 15.62 -11.05
C ILE A 7 15.73 16.92 -11.81
N VAL A 8 16.71 16.95 -12.69
CA VAL A 8 16.95 18.04 -13.64
C VAL A 8 16.82 17.47 -15.05
N ASP A 9 15.90 18.02 -15.84
CA ASP A 9 15.64 17.60 -17.23
C ASP A 9 15.31 16.09 -17.36
N GLY A 10 14.63 15.50 -16.38
CA GLY A 10 14.29 14.07 -16.36
C GLY A 10 15.45 13.15 -16.01
N VAL A 11 16.59 13.70 -15.57
CA VAL A 11 17.77 12.95 -15.14
C VAL A 11 17.85 12.99 -13.63
N LEU A 12 17.96 11.81 -13.00
CA LEU A 12 18.24 11.68 -11.57
C LEU A 12 19.65 12.21 -11.29
N THR A 13 19.78 13.31 -10.52
CA THR A 13 21.06 13.99 -10.32
C THR A 13 21.81 13.56 -9.07
N ASP A 14 21.17 12.97 -8.08
CA ASP A 14 21.82 12.55 -6.81
C ASP A 14 21.54 11.10 -6.39
N GLY A 15 21.06 10.27 -7.30
CA GLY A 15 21.02 8.81 -7.09
C GLY A 15 19.92 8.30 -6.19
N GLU A 16 18.97 9.14 -5.77
CA GLU A 16 17.82 8.69 -4.98
C GLU A 16 16.84 7.90 -5.87
N ALA A 17 16.64 6.63 -5.53
CA ALA A 17 15.69 5.78 -6.23
C ALA A 17 14.26 5.96 -5.70
N TRP A 18 14.09 6.47 -4.48
CA TRP A 18 12.83 6.62 -3.78
C TRP A 18 12.50 8.08 -3.53
N VAL A 19 11.27 8.47 -3.86
CA VAL A 19 10.76 9.84 -3.68
C VAL A 19 9.55 9.80 -2.77
N GLY A 20 9.56 10.56 -1.68
CA GLY A 20 8.39 10.72 -0.82
C GLY A 20 7.33 11.57 -1.52
N ILE A 21 6.15 10.99 -1.79
CA ILE A 21 5.05 11.69 -2.48
C ILE A 21 4.13 12.36 -1.46
N SER A 22 3.61 11.59 -0.51
CA SER A 22 2.63 12.09 0.46
C SER A 22 2.61 11.25 1.73
N THR A 23 2.19 11.85 2.84
CA THR A 23 1.91 11.13 4.09
C THR A 23 0.58 11.58 4.64
N ALA A 24 -0.26 10.61 4.99
CA ALA A 24 -1.55 10.82 5.66
C ALA A 24 -1.50 10.32 7.10
N THR A 25 -2.20 11.01 8.00
CA THR A 25 -2.44 10.60 9.39
C THR A 25 -3.95 10.43 9.61
N PRO A 26 -4.53 9.32 9.10
CA PRO A 26 -5.96 9.18 9.04
C PRO A 26 -6.60 8.89 10.40
N VAL A 27 -7.85 9.34 10.50
CA VAL A 27 -8.84 8.94 11.52
C VAL A 27 -10.17 8.53 10.87
N SER A 28 -10.15 8.26 9.56
CA SER A 28 -11.24 7.79 8.72
C SER A 28 -11.06 6.31 8.36
N ALA A 29 -12.02 5.72 7.66
CA ALA A 29 -11.91 4.33 7.17
C ALA A 29 -10.98 4.21 5.97
N ASP A 30 -10.93 5.27 5.15
CA ASP A 30 -10.22 5.27 3.87
C ASP A 30 -9.24 6.44 3.81
N VAL A 31 -8.15 6.21 3.07
CA VAL A 31 -7.17 7.22 2.64
C VAL A 31 -7.00 7.09 1.14
N SER A 32 -7.22 8.17 0.41
CA SER A 32 -7.02 8.21 -1.04
C SER A 32 -5.78 9.02 -1.38
N PHE A 33 -4.92 8.44 -2.20
CA PHE A 33 -3.81 9.12 -2.85
C PHE A 33 -4.15 9.24 -4.34
N VAL A 34 -4.23 10.47 -4.83
CA VAL A 34 -4.62 10.77 -6.22
C VAL A 34 -3.45 11.44 -6.93
N SER A 35 -3.16 10.98 -8.14
CA SER A 35 -2.16 11.58 -9.02
C SER A 35 -2.52 13.03 -9.36
N THR A 36 -1.55 13.93 -9.34
CA THR A 36 -1.78 15.34 -9.66
C THR A 36 -1.78 15.62 -11.16
N ASP A 37 -1.20 14.74 -11.95
CA ASP A 37 -1.11 14.86 -13.43
C ASP A 37 -0.51 16.23 -13.89
N ASP A 38 0.48 16.72 -13.15
CA ASP A 38 1.10 18.04 -13.34
C ASP A 38 2.61 18.00 -13.58
N GLY A 39 3.19 16.79 -13.71
CA GLY A 39 4.63 16.55 -13.86
C GLY A 39 5.44 16.83 -12.59
N GLN A 40 4.78 17.03 -11.45
CA GLN A 40 5.43 17.26 -10.15
C GLN A 40 5.47 15.97 -9.32
N VAL A 41 5.98 16.07 -8.10
CA VAL A 41 6.20 14.92 -7.20
C VAL A 41 4.92 14.12 -6.92
N GLY A 42 3.74 14.73 -7.03
CA GLY A 42 2.44 14.08 -6.87
C GLY A 42 1.91 13.36 -8.11
N ASP A 43 2.59 13.51 -9.25
CA ASP A 43 2.20 12.89 -10.51
C ASP A 43 2.74 11.46 -10.61
N PHE A 44 1.85 10.47 -10.54
CA PHE A 44 2.23 9.05 -10.58
C PHE A 44 2.85 8.63 -11.91
N SER A 45 2.63 9.38 -13.00
CA SER A 45 3.25 9.10 -14.30
C SER A 45 4.77 9.21 -14.29
N GLN A 46 5.33 9.92 -13.31
CA GLN A 46 6.78 10.10 -13.13
C GLN A 46 7.48 8.85 -12.59
N TYR A 47 6.74 7.87 -12.06
CA TYR A 47 7.29 6.73 -11.36
C TYR A 47 7.04 5.43 -12.12
N MET A 48 7.96 4.49 -11.96
CA MET A 48 7.79 3.13 -12.46
C MET A 48 6.95 2.30 -11.51
N ASP A 49 7.25 2.38 -10.22
CA ASP A 49 6.60 1.64 -9.16
C ASP A 49 6.16 2.59 -8.04
N LEU A 50 5.18 2.16 -7.23
CA LEU A 50 4.78 2.86 -6.01
C LEU A 50 4.98 1.94 -4.80
N VAL A 51 5.33 2.55 -3.66
CA VAL A 51 5.44 1.85 -2.38
C VAL A 51 4.61 2.58 -1.33
N ILE A 52 3.78 1.83 -0.61
CA ILE A 52 3.06 2.36 0.55
C ILE A 52 3.65 1.73 1.80
N ILE A 53 4.08 2.56 2.72
CA ILE A 53 4.51 2.14 4.05
C ILE A 53 3.48 2.67 5.05
N SER A 54 2.83 1.73 5.75
CA SER A 54 1.82 2.04 6.75
C SER A 54 2.30 1.58 8.13
N TYR A 55 2.18 2.46 9.10
CA TYR A 55 2.28 2.12 10.52
C TYR A 55 0.95 2.50 11.15
N CYS A 56 0.06 1.52 11.29
CA CYS A 56 -1.33 1.81 11.55
C CYS A 56 -2.02 0.78 12.45
N ARG A 57 -3.14 1.21 12.99
CA ARG A 57 -4.04 0.45 13.85
C ARG A 57 -5.48 0.78 13.47
N SER A 58 -6.39 -0.18 13.61
CA SER A 58 -7.82 0.08 13.50
C SER A 58 -8.43 0.43 14.87
N ALA A 59 -9.35 1.39 14.88
CA ALA A 59 -10.16 1.72 16.04
C ALA A 59 -11.37 0.77 16.20
N ALA A 60 -11.64 -0.10 15.22
CA ALA A 60 -12.74 -1.05 15.29
C ALA A 60 -12.44 -2.23 16.23
N ALA A 61 -13.46 -2.74 16.91
CA ALA A 61 -13.36 -3.89 17.80
C ALA A 61 -12.89 -5.15 17.06
N GLY A 62 -12.06 -5.93 17.72
CA GLY A 62 -11.41 -7.14 17.22
C GLY A 62 -9.90 -7.07 17.45
N SER A 63 -9.27 -8.24 17.51
CA SER A 63 -7.82 -8.32 17.70
C SER A 63 -7.05 -7.88 16.45
N TRP A 64 -7.64 -8.05 15.29
CA TRP A 64 -7.09 -7.66 14.00
C TRP A 64 -8.18 -7.18 13.05
N LYS A 65 -7.78 -6.36 12.07
CA LYS A 65 -8.61 -5.84 11.00
C LYS A 65 -7.84 -5.86 9.69
N ASP A 66 -8.59 -5.96 8.60
CA ASP A 66 -8.02 -5.91 7.27
C ASP A 66 -7.51 -4.51 6.95
N ILE A 67 -6.45 -4.43 6.17
CA ILE A 67 -6.09 -3.29 5.36
C ILE A 67 -5.96 -3.79 3.92
N THR A 68 -6.55 -3.06 2.97
CA THR A 68 -6.56 -3.44 1.55
C THR A 68 -6.34 -2.24 0.67
N LEU A 69 -5.99 -2.49 -0.61
CA LEU A 69 -5.87 -1.46 -1.65
C LEU A 69 -6.96 -1.63 -2.69
N GLN A 70 -7.43 -0.52 -3.21
CA GLN A 70 -8.27 -0.43 -4.39
C GLN A 70 -7.67 0.60 -5.35
N PHE A 71 -7.68 0.33 -6.65
CA PHE A 71 -7.07 1.19 -7.66
C PHE A 71 -8.14 1.82 -8.54
N ASN A 72 -8.01 3.11 -8.82
CA ASN A 72 -8.85 3.87 -9.75
C ASN A 72 -10.36 3.68 -9.49
N ASN A 73 -10.77 3.56 -8.24
CA ASN A 73 -12.17 3.31 -7.83
C ASN A 73 -12.77 2.01 -8.44
N ASP A 74 -11.94 1.03 -8.84
CA ASP A 74 -12.40 -0.22 -9.40
C ASP A 74 -12.96 -1.13 -8.29
N THR A 75 -14.27 -1.23 -8.21
CA THR A 75 -15.01 -2.09 -7.26
C THR A 75 -15.41 -3.44 -7.85
N GLY A 76 -14.99 -3.73 -9.09
CA GLY A 76 -15.27 -5.00 -9.77
C GLY A 76 -14.39 -6.15 -9.25
N SER A 77 -14.76 -7.38 -9.61
CA SER A 77 -13.96 -8.58 -9.31
C SER A 77 -12.73 -8.70 -10.25
N ASN A 78 -12.02 -7.60 -10.42
CA ASN A 78 -10.86 -7.48 -11.30
C ASN A 78 -9.54 -7.76 -10.59
N TYR A 79 -9.57 -8.25 -9.35
CA TYR A 79 -8.40 -8.55 -8.55
C TYR A 79 -8.24 -10.06 -8.36
N SER A 80 -7.03 -10.49 -8.05
CA SER A 80 -6.74 -11.81 -7.52
C SER A 80 -5.58 -11.71 -6.53
N ALA A 81 -5.60 -12.58 -5.54
CA ALA A 81 -4.61 -12.60 -4.48
C ALA A 81 -4.26 -14.03 -4.08
N GLN A 82 -3.01 -14.21 -3.66
CA GLN A 82 -2.50 -15.41 -3.02
C GLN A 82 -1.78 -15.01 -1.74
N ASP A 83 -2.28 -15.51 -0.63
CA ASP A 83 -1.80 -15.16 0.70
C ASP A 83 -1.01 -16.30 1.32
N LEU A 84 0.00 -15.94 2.12
CA LEU A 84 0.73 -16.80 3.04
C LEU A 84 0.76 -16.13 4.41
N TYR A 85 0.50 -16.88 5.47
CA TYR A 85 0.52 -16.32 6.81
C TYR A 85 1.02 -17.32 7.86
N GLY A 86 1.55 -16.76 8.94
CA GLY A 86 1.88 -17.46 10.16
C GLY A 86 1.40 -16.68 11.38
N ASN A 87 0.80 -17.36 12.35
CA ASN A 87 0.25 -16.75 13.56
C ASN A 87 0.83 -17.37 14.85
N GLY A 88 2.02 -17.97 14.75
CA GLY A 88 2.69 -18.61 15.88
C GLY A 88 2.22 -20.03 16.19
N THR A 89 0.98 -20.38 15.82
CA THR A 89 0.42 -21.73 16.04
C THR A 89 0.07 -22.44 14.75
N SER A 90 -0.17 -21.69 13.67
CA SER A 90 -0.56 -22.21 12.36
C SER A 90 0.13 -21.43 11.25
N VAL A 91 0.37 -22.14 10.14
CA VAL A 91 0.77 -21.58 8.86
C VAL A 91 -0.31 -21.92 7.86
N GLY A 92 -0.69 -20.97 7.04
CA GLY A 92 -1.73 -21.18 6.04
C GLY A 92 -1.47 -20.44 4.74
N ALA A 93 -2.22 -20.81 3.72
CA ALA A 93 -2.25 -20.17 2.43
C ALA A 93 -3.68 -20.16 1.90
N GLN A 94 -4.04 -19.12 1.17
CA GLN A 94 -5.34 -19.04 0.50
C GLN A 94 -5.22 -18.25 -0.80
N ALA A 95 -6.13 -18.50 -1.72
CA ALA A 95 -6.26 -17.75 -2.96
C ALA A 95 -7.68 -17.16 -3.05
N THR A 96 -7.79 -15.93 -3.48
CA THR A 96 -9.06 -15.20 -3.60
C THR A 96 -9.16 -14.42 -4.89
N ASN A 97 -10.39 -14.09 -5.30
CA ASN A 97 -10.68 -13.14 -6.37
C ASN A 97 -11.54 -12.01 -5.82
N PRO A 98 -10.95 -11.14 -5.01
CA PRO A 98 -11.67 -10.08 -4.31
C PRO A 98 -11.97 -8.88 -5.21
N THR A 99 -12.66 -7.90 -4.64
CA THR A 99 -12.90 -6.56 -5.22
C THR A 99 -11.85 -5.53 -4.80
N SER A 100 -10.78 -5.98 -4.15
CA SER A 100 -9.61 -5.22 -3.71
C SER A 100 -8.41 -6.17 -3.63
N THR A 101 -7.22 -5.66 -3.40
CA THR A 101 -5.98 -6.44 -3.26
C THR A 101 -5.10 -5.83 -2.17
N GLY A 102 -3.92 -6.36 -1.98
CA GLY A 102 -3.00 -5.83 -0.97
C GLY A 102 -3.47 -6.09 0.44
N LEU A 103 -4.15 -7.23 0.67
CA LEU A 103 -4.64 -7.61 1.98
C LEU A 103 -3.47 -7.81 2.95
N ALA A 104 -3.59 -7.16 4.09
CA ALA A 104 -2.79 -7.43 5.27
C ALA A 104 -3.65 -7.29 6.52
N TYR A 105 -3.15 -7.74 7.63
CA TYR A 105 -3.80 -7.55 8.91
C TYR A 105 -3.09 -6.50 9.75
N ILE A 106 -3.88 -5.62 10.35
CA ILE A 106 -3.44 -4.60 11.30
C ILE A 106 -4.12 -4.82 12.65
N SER A 107 -3.47 -4.39 13.72
CA SER A 107 -4.00 -4.49 15.08
C SER A 107 -5.33 -3.75 15.19
N GLY A 108 -6.33 -4.40 15.77
CA GLY A 108 -7.62 -3.79 16.09
C GLY A 108 -7.67 -3.22 17.51
N SER A 109 -8.83 -2.68 17.95
CA SER A 109 -8.92 -2.03 19.25
C SER A 109 -8.74 -2.99 20.44
N ASP A 110 -8.99 -4.28 20.24
CA ASP A 110 -8.89 -5.30 21.29
C ASP A 110 -7.47 -5.90 21.40
N SER A 111 -6.54 -5.52 20.51
CA SER A 111 -5.12 -5.83 20.66
C SER A 111 -4.49 -5.03 21.79
N THR A 112 -3.28 -5.42 22.21
CA THR A 112 -2.50 -4.68 23.21
C THR A 112 -2.48 -3.18 22.92
N ALA A 113 -2.69 -2.36 23.93
CA ALA A 113 -2.72 -0.90 23.76
C ALA A 113 -1.38 -0.39 23.20
N ASN A 114 -1.44 0.62 22.33
CA ASN A 114 -0.29 1.25 21.67
C ASN A 114 0.51 0.35 20.71
N VAL A 115 0.00 -0.82 20.35
CA VAL A 115 0.59 -1.63 19.28
C VAL A 115 0.00 -1.21 17.94
N PHE A 116 0.86 -0.85 17.01
CA PHE A 116 0.54 -0.52 15.62
C PHE A 116 1.24 -1.53 14.73
N SER A 117 0.57 -1.95 13.67
CA SER A 117 1.12 -2.89 12.69
C SER A 117 1.88 -2.14 11.61
N ALA A 118 3.00 -2.73 11.18
CA ALA A 118 3.75 -2.26 10.03
C ALA A 118 3.30 -3.05 8.78
N VAL A 119 2.99 -2.33 7.70
CA VAL A 119 2.60 -2.91 6.41
C VAL A 119 3.35 -2.22 5.30
N ILE A 120 3.90 -3.02 4.37
CA ILE A 120 4.55 -2.52 3.16
C ILE A 120 3.85 -3.12 1.95
N HIS A 121 3.34 -2.25 1.07
CA HIS A 121 2.81 -2.63 -0.24
C HIS A 121 3.79 -2.17 -1.31
N ASN A 122 4.28 -3.08 -2.14
CA ASN A 122 5.08 -2.77 -3.32
C ASN A 122 4.20 -2.98 -4.56
N ILE A 123 3.94 -1.94 -5.33
CA ILE A 123 3.07 -1.92 -6.49
C ILE A 123 3.94 -1.67 -7.72
N PHE A 124 3.96 -2.63 -8.65
CA PHE A 124 4.92 -2.67 -9.74
C PHE A 124 4.31 -2.22 -11.07
N ASP A 125 5.15 -1.52 -11.87
CA ASP A 125 4.90 -1.20 -13.28
C ASP A 125 3.56 -0.46 -13.50
N ILE A 126 3.34 0.59 -12.70
CA ILE A 126 2.03 1.25 -12.55
C ILE A 126 1.52 1.93 -13.82
N ASN A 127 2.41 2.33 -14.74
CA ASN A 127 2.08 3.06 -15.96
C ASN A 127 2.10 2.19 -17.22
N SER A 128 2.46 0.90 -17.12
CA SER A 128 2.47 0.03 -18.28
C SER A 128 1.06 -0.36 -18.73
N GLY A 129 0.89 -0.62 -20.00
CA GLY A 129 -0.34 -1.20 -20.55
C GLY A 129 -0.55 -2.68 -20.20
N LYS A 130 -0.03 -3.15 -19.07
CA LYS A 130 -0.15 -4.53 -18.56
C LYS A 130 -1.00 -4.56 -17.30
N TRP A 131 -1.41 -5.75 -16.87
CA TRP A 131 -1.96 -5.92 -15.54
C TRP A 131 -0.94 -5.57 -14.47
N LYS A 132 -1.40 -4.98 -13.39
CA LYS A 132 -0.52 -4.56 -12.30
C LYS A 132 -0.35 -5.69 -11.30
N SER A 133 0.87 -5.91 -10.85
CA SER A 133 1.19 -6.85 -9.78
C SER A 133 1.68 -6.10 -8.54
N LEU A 134 1.44 -6.70 -7.40
CA LEU A 134 1.92 -6.17 -6.12
C LEU A 134 2.33 -7.28 -5.17
N THR A 135 3.15 -6.91 -4.21
CA THR A 135 3.48 -7.75 -3.05
C THR A 135 3.23 -6.98 -1.77
N VAL A 136 2.78 -7.69 -0.74
CA VAL A 136 2.54 -7.13 0.57
C VAL A 136 3.29 -7.92 1.62
N GLN A 137 3.78 -7.21 2.61
CA GLN A 137 4.32 -7.78 3.84
C GLN A 137 3.74 -7.03 5.02
N SER A 138 3.28 -7.74 6.04
CA SER A 138 2.87 -7.13 7.29
C SER A 138 3.38 -7.89 8.50
N ALA A 139 3.57 -7.11 9.57
CA ALA A 139 3.86 -7.60 10.90
C ALA A 139 2.97 -6.85 11.89
N GLY A 140 2.26 -7.58 12.72
CA GLY A 140 1.37 -7.00 13.72
C GLY A 140 1.09 -7.96 14.87
N GLU A 141 0.64 -7.42 15.97
CA GLU A 141 0.15 -8.20 17.10
C GLU A 141 -1.37 -8.34 17.01
N SER A 142 -1.85 -9.55 17.12
CA SER A 142 -3.29 -9.88 17.17
C SER A 142 -3.71 -10.49 18.49
N SER A 143 -3.27 -9.90 19.63
CA SER A 143 -3.53 -10.38 20.99
C SER A 143 -2.97 -11.76 21.35
N ASN A 144 -1.77 -12.09 20.83
CA ASN A 144 -1.02 -13.33 21.03
C ASN A 144 -1.58 -14.56 20.27
N PRO A 145 -0.85 -15.13 19.29
CA PRO A 145 0.54 -14.74 18.91
C PRO A 145 0.58 -13.65 17.86
N ASP A 146 1.77 -13.06 17.67
CA ASP A 146 2.07 -12.12 16.58
C ASP A 146 1.80 -12.75 15.21
N THR A 147 1.44 -11.92 14.24
CA THR A 147 1.09 -12.36 12.90
C THR A 147 2.08 -11.82 11.88
N ALA A 148 2.61 -12.71 11.05
CA ALA A 148 3.31 -12.36 9.81
C ALA A 148 2.42 -12.71 8.62
N TRP A 149 2.27 -11.79 7.68
CA TRP A 149 1.45 -11.96 6.48
C TRP A 149 2.21 -11.53 5.24
N MET A 150 2.01 -12.28 4.16
CA MET A 150 2.50 -11.95 2.82
C MET A 150 1.38 -12.18 1.81
N GLU A 151 1.25 -11.27 0.84
CA GLU A 151 0.36 -11.43 -0.30
C GLU A 151 1.12 -11.17 -1.60
N ALA A 152 0.77 -11.93 -2.64
CA ALA A 152 1.01 -11.59 -4.04
C ALA A 152 -0.34 -11.30 -4.68
N GLY A 153 -0.54 -10.07 -5.14
CA GLY A 153 -1.79 -9.60 -5.71
C GLY A 153 -1.65 -9.18 -7.17
N ILE A 154 -2.77 -9.21 -7.90
CA ILE A 154 -2.89 -8.73 -9.28
C ILE A 154 -4.14 -7.89 -9.41
N TRP A 155 -4.02 -6.73 -10.05
CA TRP A 155 -5.14 -5.99 -10.60
C TRP A 155 -5.19 -6.22 -12.12
N ARG A 156 -6.30 -6.82 -12.60
CA ARG A 156 -6.50 -7.24 -14.01
C ARG A 156 -6.94 -6.06 -14.87
N SER A 157 -6.23 -4.95 -14.79
CA SER A 157 -6.46 -3.75 -15.60
C SER A 157 -5.17 -3.31 -16.30
N GLN A 158 -5.31 -2.87 -17.54
CA GLN A 158 -4.23 -2.27 -18.32
C GLN A 158 -4.11 -0.76 -18.10
N ALA A 159 -5.07 -0.13 -17.41
CA ALA A 159 -5.02 1.29 -17.11
C ALA A 159 -3.81 1.63 -16.23
N ALA A 160 -3.25 2.81 -16.40
CA ALA A 160 -2.31 3.37 -15.43
C ALA A 160 -3.01 3.54 -14.08
N ILE A 161 -2.27 3.43 -12.99
CA ILE A 161 -2.79 3.74 -11.65
C ILE A 161 -2.71 5.26 -11.47
N THR A 162 -3.86 5.89 -11.31
CA THR A 162 -4.00 7.33 -11.04
C THR A 162 -4.58 7.63 -9.67
N GLU A 163 -5.12 6.60 -8.99
CA GLU A 163 -5.68 6.72 -7.65
C GLU A 163 -5.48 5.41 -6.89
N ILE A 164 -5.12 5.52 -5.62
CA ILE A 164 -4.99 4.40 -4.69
C ILE A 164 -5.79 4.72 -3.44
N ASP A 165 -6.79 3.89 -3.15
CA ASP A 165 -7.49 3.90 -1.87
C ASP A 165 -6.89 2.85 -0.96
N VAL A 166 -6.43 3.28 0.20
CA VAL A 166 -6.02 2.42 1.31
C VAL A 166 -7.20 2.32 2.27
N LYS A 167 -7.77 1.15 2.39
CA LYS A 167 -9.01 0.90 3.15
C LYS A 167 -8.73 0.05 4.38
N ALA A 168 -9.21 0.49 5.54
CA ALA A 168 -9.16 -0.31 6.75
C ALA A 168 -10.50 -1.01 7.01
N GLY A 169 -10.46 -2.17 7.63
CA GLY A 169 -11.63 -2.83 8.21
C GLY A 169 -12.13 -2.06 9.44
N GLY A 170 -12.76 -0.92 9.21
CA GLY A 170 -13.16 0.08 10.21
C GLY A 170 -12.38 1.38 10.04
N THR A 171 -12.41 2.28 11.03
CA THR A 171 -11.64 3.52 11.00
C THR A 171 -10.22 3.31 11.48
N PHE A 172 -9.27 4.06 10.92
CA PHE A 172 -7.91 4.12 11.47
C PHE A 172 -7.92 4.75 12.86
N ALA A 173 -7.13 4.22 13.77
CA ALA A 173 -6.92 4.82 15.09
C ALA A 173 -6.00 6.05 14.99
N ALA A 174 -6.20 7.01 15.89
CA ALA A 174 -5.30 8.16 16.01
C ALA A 174 -3.85 7.71 16.23
N GLY A 175 -2.90 8.35 15.56
CA GLY A 175 -1.49 7.97 15.54
C GLY A 175 -1.12 7.04 14.37
N SER A 176 -2.08 6.60 13.56
CA SER A 176 -1.80 5.90 12.30
C SER A 176 -1.14 6.83 11.30
N MET A 177 -0.18 6.29 10.54
CA MET A 177 0.55 7.00 9.50
C MET A 177 0.67 6.11 8.27
N ILE A 178 0.35 6.68 7.10
CA ILE A 178 0.42 5.99 5.81
C ILE A 178 1.18 6.90 4.86
N SER A 179 2.33 6.43 4.37
CA SER A 179 3.21 7.20 3.49
C SER A 179 3.31 6.53 2.13
N LEU A 180 3.14 7.33 1.07
CA LEU A 180 3.30 6.94 -0.32
C LEU A 180 4.65 7.42 -0.84
N PHE A 181 5.37 6.51 -1.50
CA PHE A 181 6.63 6.76 -2.17
C PHE A 181 6.54 6.34 -3.64
N GLY A 182 7.20 7.09 -4.50
CA GLY A 182 7.44 6.74 -5.89
C GLY A 182 8.84 6.17 -6.09
N ILE A 183 8.96 5.15 -6.94
CA ILE A 183 10.23 4.61 -7.39
C ILE A 183 10.47 5.11 -8.81
N LEU A 184 11.58 5.80 -9.02
CA LEU A 184 11.94 6.35 -10.30
C LEU A 184 12.27 5.23 -11.31
N PRO A 185 12.06 5.47 -12.62
CA PRO A 185 12.42 4.51 -13.65
C PRO A 185 13.89 4.12 -13.56
N ARG A 186 14.16 2.83 -13.77
CA ARG A 186 15.54 2.35 -13.85
C ARG A 186 16.19 2.98 -15.09
N MET A 187 17.38 3.54 -14.91
CA MET A 187 18.18 3.99 -16.04
C MET A 187 18.53 2.77 -16.89
N VAL A 188 18.07 2.74 -18.14
CA VAL A 188 18.52 1.76 -19.12
C VAL A 188 19.79 2.33 -19.71
N ALA A 189 20.93 1.66 -19.47
CA ALA A 189 22.21 2.02 -20.05
C ALA A 189 22.25 1.69 -21.55
#